data_e2dfe88b36fda1e198900a9964253281
#
_entry.id   e2dfe88b36fda1e198900a9964253281
#
_cell.length_a   1.000
_cell.length_b   1.000
_cell.length_c   1.000
_cell.angle_alpha   90.00
_cell.angle_beta   90.00
_cell.angle_gamma   90.00
#
_symmetry.space_group_name_H-M   'P 1'
#
loop_
_entity.id
_entity.type
_entity.pdbx_description
1 polymer ?
#
loop_
_entity_poly.entity_id
_entity_poly.type
_entity_poly.pdbx_seq_one_letter_code
_entity_poly.pdbx_strand_id
1 'polypeptide(L)'
;MFLLLLVIVSLAGCAALSGSEPAATPADFQVIGGGFVQRGLTFDHIVSGDAGCDDVNLARTAIGLDARGLDQATPTRLYIYLFRDQATFERLRQSVDSCAGSYATDPGTFESVEASPFVVAGPGPWAPQFRAAIRAAITEAAGSGG
;
A
#
# COMPACT_ATOMS: atom_id res chain seq x y z
N MET A 1 37.31 0.54 -57.83
CA MET A 1 37.66 -0.44 -56.83
C MET A 1 37.63 0.26 -55.47
N PHE A 2 36.45 0.34 -54.84
CA PHE A 2 36.29 0.81 -53.48
C PHE A 2 35.20 -0.01 -52.84
N LEU A 3 35.63 -0.85 -51.92
CA LEU A 3 34.79 -1.76 -51.14
C LEU A 3 34.13 -0.95 -50.03
N LEU A 4 32.81 -0.69 -50.12
CA LEU A 4 32.06 -0.03 -49.07
C LEU A 4 31.58 -1.10 -48.09
N LEU A 5 32.24 -1.21 -46.93
CA LEU A 5 31.85 -2.07 -45.83
C LEU A 5 30.67 -1.44 -45.09
N LEU A 6 29.49 -1.99 -45.28
CA LEU A 6 28.27 -1.57 -44.56
C LEU A 6 28.26 -2.25 -43.19
N VAL A 7 28.60 -1.50 -42.15
CA VAL A 7 28.49 -1.94 -40.76
C VAL A 7 27.04 -1.77 -40.32
N ILE A 8 26.31 -2.88 -40.24
CA ILE A 8 24.96 -2.92 -39.64
C ILE A 8 25.14 -2.97 -38.14
N VAL A 9 24.93 -1.85 -37.46
CA VAL A 9 24.83 -1.78 -36.02
C VAL A 9 23.45 -2.30 -35.61
N SER A 10 23.38 -3.54 -35.17
CA SER A 10 22.18 -4.13 -34.54
C SER A 10 22.01 -3.48 -33.17
N LEU A 11 21.09 -2.53 -33.03
CA LEU A 11 20.60 -2.09 -31.73
C LEU A 11 19.80 -3.23 -31.12
N ALA A 12 20.45 -4.02 -30.27
CA ALA A 12 19.76 -4.91 -29.36
C ALA A 12 18.94 -4.05 -28.39
N GLY A 13 17.65 -3.92 -28.66
CA GLY A 13 16.72 -3.34 -27.71
C GLY A 13 16.73 -4.14 -26.43
N CYS A 14 17.16 -3.53 -25.34
CA CYS A 14 16.91 -4.06 -24.01
C CYS A 14 15.39 -4.10 -23.82
N ALA A 15 14.80 -5.28 -24.01
CA ALA A 15 13.46 -5.55 -23.51
C ALA A 15 13.51 -5.33 -22.00
N ALA A 16 12.91 -4.25 -21.55
CA ALA A 16 12.72 -4.00 -20.14
C ALA A 16 11.98 -5.23 -19.58
N LEU A 17 12.69 -6.02 -18.81
CA LEU A 17 12.10 -7.07 -18.00
C LEU A 17 11.15 -6.36 -17.02
N SER A 18 9.88 -6.30 -17.38
CA SER A 18 8.82 -5.89 -16.46
C SER A 18 8.71 -6.99 -15.41
N GLY A 19 9.68 -7.02 -14.50
CA GLY A 19 9.65 -7.88 -13.34
C GLY A 19 8.41 -7.52 -12.55
N SER A 20 7.52 -8.50 -12.35
CA SER A 20 6.42 -8.34 -11.41
C SER A 20 7.00 -7.91 -10.08
N GLU A 21 6.54 -6.78 -9.55
CA GLU A 21 6.91 -6.31 -8.22
C GLU A 21 6.56 -7.41 -7.20
N PRO A 22 7.46 -7.78 -6.28
CA PRO A 22 7.15 -8.79 -5.29
C PRO A 22 5.98 -8.34 -4.40
N ALA A 23 5.22 -9.29 -3.89
CA ALA A 23 4.16 -9.00 -2.92
C ALA A 23 4.76 -8.35 -1.67
N ALA A 24 4.04 -7.39 -1.08
CA ALA A 24 4.42 -6.79 0.19
C ALA A 24 4.47 -7.85 1.30
N THR A 25 5.44 -7.74 2.19
CA THR A 25 5.64 -8.66 3.32
C THR A 25 5.50 -7.93 4.65
N PRO A 26 5.26 -8.65 5.78
CA PRO A 26 5.23 -7.99 7.09
C PRO A 26 6.50 -7.19 7.42
N ALA A 27 7.64 -7.54 6.82
CA ALA A 27 8.89 -6.80 6.98
C ALA A 27 8.84 -5.42 6.32
N ASP A 28 8.09 -5.28 5.24
CA ASP A 28 7.98 -4.03 4.49
C ASP A 28 7.18 -2.96 5.23
N PHE A 29 6.35 -3.36 6.20
CA PHE A 29 5.55 -2.42 6.99
C PHE A 29 6.05 -2.22 8.44
N GLN A 30 7.24 -2.70 8.78
CA GLN A 30 7.77 -2.61 10.16
C GLN A 30 7.77 -1.19 10.71
N VAL A 31 8.09 -0.19 9.90
CA VAL A 31 8.08 1.22 10.32
C VAL A 31 6.67 1.67 10.67
N ILE A 32 5.69 1.35 9.82
CA ILE A 32 4.28 1.69 10.03
C ILE A 32 3.73 0.94 11.25
N GLY A 33 3.98 -0.36 11.34
CA GLY A 33 3.55 -1.21 12.46
C GLY A 33 4.15 -0.75 13.79
N GLY A 34 5.44 -0.43 13.80
CA GLY A 34 6.11 0.17 14.95
C GLY A 34 5.47 1.51 15.34
N GLY A 35 5.16 2.35 14.36
CA GLY A 35 4.45 3.61 14.54
C GLY A 35 3.03 3.42 15.13
N PHE A 36 2.32 2.35 14.76
CA PHE A 36 1.03 2.00 15.36
C PHE A 36 1.19 1.66 16.84
N VAL A 37 2.12 0.75 17.17
CA VAL A 37 2.36 0.33 18.55
C VAL A 37 2.77 1.49 19.43
N GLN A 38 3.68 2.36 18.97
CA GLN A 38 4.12 3.55 19.70
C GLN A 38 2.97 4.51 20.02
N ARG A 39 1.89 4.48 19.22
CA ARG A 39 0.69 5.31 19.39
C ARG A 39 -0.45 4.61 20.10
N GLY A 40 -0.20 3.44 20.70
CA GLY A 40 -1.18 2.71 21.50
C GLY A 40 -2.16 1.87 20.68
N LEU A 41 -1.85 1.59 19.42
CA LEU A 41 -2.61 0.62 18.62
C LEU A 41 -2.02 -0.78 18.80
N THR A 42 -2.89 -1.78 18.75
CA THR A 42 -2.53 -3.20 18.67
C THR A 42 -3.12 -3.78 17.40
N PHE A 43 -2.45 -4.77 16.82
CA PHE A 43 -2.92 -5.42 15.61
C PHE A 43 -2.54 -6.90 15.60
N ASP A 44 -3.36 -7.69 14.90
CA ASP A 44 -3.18 -9.13 14.71
C ASP A 44 -3.71 -9.55 13.32
N HIS A 45 -3.75 -10.88 13.04
CA HIS A 45 -4.22 -11.45 11.77
C HIS A 45 -3.59 -10.79 10.53
N ILE A 46 -2.26 -10.65 10.55
CA ILE A 46 -1.50 -10.03 9.47
C ILE A 46 -1.44 -10.98 8.28
N VAL A 47 -1.91 -10.53 7.11
CA VAL A 47 -1.91 -11.28 5.86
C VAL A 47 -1.27 -10.47 4.76
N SER A 48 -0.10 -10.90 4.27
CA SER A 48 0.55 -10.31 3.11
C SER A 48 -0.22 -10.69 1.83
N GLY A 49 -0.37 -9.73 0.93
CA GLY A 49 -1.11 -9.93 -0.32
C GLY A 49 -2.62 -9.77 -0.19
N ASP A 50 -3.12 -9.37 0.97
CA ASP A 50 -4.54 -9.09 1.17
C ASP A 50 -4.83 -7.60 0.95
N ALA A 51 -5.43 -7.30 -0.20
CA ALA A 51 -5.88 -5.96 -0.57
C ALA A 51 -7.37 -5.70 -0.27
N GLY A 52 -8.07 -6.68 0.29
CA GLY A 52 -9.51 -6.61 0.50
C GLY A 52 -10.35 -6.79 -0.77
N CYS A 53 -9.73 -7.00 -1.91
CA CYS A 53 -10.39 -7.26 -3.20
C CYS A 53 -9.48 -8.07 -4.13
N ASP A 54 -10.01 -8.47 -5.30
CA ASP A 54 -9.31 -9.34 -6.25
C ASP A 54 -8.33 -8.58 -7.19
N ASP A 55 -8.01 -7.30 -6.90
CA ASP A 55 -7.03 -6.55 -7.69
C ASP A 55 -5.61 -7.05 -7.42
N VAL A 56 -5.06 -7.78 -8.38
CA VAL A 56 -3.72 -8.40 -8.28
C VAL A 56 -2.58 -7.38 -8.19
N ASN A 57 -2.77 -6.16 -8.70
CA ASN A 57 -1.75 -5.12 -8.62
C ASN A 57 -1.71 -4.52 -7.22
N LEU A 58 -2.88 -4.32 -6.59
CA LEU A 58 -2.97 -3.89 -5.21
C LEU A 58 -2.50 -4.99 -4.25
N ALA A 59 -2.90 -6.25 -4.47
CA ALA A 59 -2.52 -7.37 -3.63
C ALA A 59 -0.99 -7.48 -3.44
N ARG A 60 -0.21 -7.18 -4.47
CA ARG A 60 1.27 -7.20 -4.42
C ARG A 60 1.86 -6.17 -3.47
N THR A 61 1.14 -5.12 -3.17
CA THR A 61 1.59 -4.01 -2.32
C THR A 61 0.85 -3.95 -0.99
N ALA A 62 -0.10 -4.86 -0.76
CA ALA A 62 -1.02 -4.78 0.35
C ALA A 62 -0.70 -5.74 1.48
N ILE A 63 -1.01 -5.31 2.69
CA ILE A 63 -1.05 -6.13 3.90
C ILE A 63 -2.37 -5.87 4.59
N GLY A 64 -3.18 -6.92 4.78
CA GLY A 64 -4.38 -6.88 5.59
C GLY A 64 -4.06 -7.22 7.05
N LEU A 65 -4.71 -6.55 7.99
CA LEU A 65 -4.60 -6.84 9.43
C LEU A 65 -5.84 -6.35 10.19
N ASP A 66 -6.05 -6.87 11.38
CA ASP A 66 -7.08 -6.39 12.29
C ASP A 66 -6.42 -5.47 13.33
N ALA A 67 -6.93 -4.25 13.48
CA ALA A 67 -6.36 -3.26 14.40
C ALA A 67 -7.39 -2.69 15.35
N ARG A 68 -6.94 -2.34 16.57
CA ARG A 68 -7.72 -1.69 17.62
C ARG A 68 -6.80 -0.88 18.53
N GLY A 69 -7.40 -0.08 19.40
CA GLY A 69 -6.67 0.69 20.41
C GLY A 69 -7.23 2.10 20.55
N LEU A 70 -6.81 2.81 21.56
CA LEU A 70 -7.34 4.13 21.90
C LEU A 70 -8.87 4.11 22.06
N ASP A 71 -9.58 4.95 21.32
CA ASP A 71 -11.04 5.03 21.27
C ASP A 71 -11.70 3.99 20.34
N GLN A 72 -10.90 3.15 19.63
CA GLN A 72 -11.36 2.04 18.79
C GLN A 72 -11.25 0.71 19.57
N ALA A 73 -12.25 0.39 20.38
CA ALA A 73 -12.23 -0.82 21.21
C ALA A 73 -12.45 -2.11 20.41
N THR A 74 -13.30 -2.05 19.38
CA THR A 74 -13.59 -3.19 18.50
C THR A 74 -12.56 -3.27 17.38
N PRO A 75 -11.94 -4.45 17.15
CA PRO A 75 -11.03 -4.61 16.01
C PRO A 75 -11.72 -4.26 14.70
N THR A 76 -11.00 -3.56 13.84
CA THR A 76 -11.43 -3.26 12.47
C THR A 76 -10.39 -3.74 11.48
N ARG A 77 -10.85 -4.27 10.35
CA ARG A 77 -9.95 -4.69 9.26
C ARG A 77 -9.34 -3.48 8.61
N LEU A 78 -8.02 -3.47 8.49
CA LEU A 78 -7.25 -2.46 7.76
C LEU A 78 -6.51 -3.13 6.61
N TYR A 79 -6.41 -2.43 5.50
CA TYR A 79 -5.59 -2.76 4.35
C TYR A 79 -4.54 -1.66 4.18
N ILE A 80 -3.26 -2.03 4.34
CA ILE A 80 -2.12 -1.11 4.20
C ILE A 80 -1.51 -1.35 2.83
N TYR A 81 -1.53 -0.34 1.97
CA TYR A 81 -0.93 -0.39 0.65
C TYR A 81 0.42 0.33 0.70
N LEU A 82 1.47 -0.41 0.41
CA LEU A 82 2.87 0.01 0.47
C LEU A 82 3.38 0.17 -0.97
N PHE A 83 3.12 1.31 -1.59
CA PHE A 83 3.62 1.56 -2.92
C PHE A 83 5.11 1.86 -2.87
N ARG A 84 5.85 1.35 -3.87
CA ARG A 84 7.30 1.45 -3.92
C ARG A 84 7.78 2.91 -4.06
N ASP A 85 7.02 3.72 -4.79
CA ASP A 85 7.37 5.08 -5.14
C ASP A 85 6.14 5.93 -5.44
N GLN A 86 6.34 7.23 -5.57
CA GLN A 86 5.30 8.20 -5.88
C GLN A 86 4.56 7.89 -7.20
N ALA A 87 5.26 7.46 -8.23
CA ALA A 87 4.64 7.16 -9.53
C ALA A 87 3.69 5.95 -9.44
N THR A 88 4.06 4.93 -8.66
CA THR A 88 3.20 3.77 -8.40
C THR A 88 1.99 4.16 -7.56
N PHE A 89 2.19 5.01 -6.53
CA PHE A 89 1.10 5.57 -5.74
C PHE A 89 0.09 6.32 -6.63
N GLU A 90 0.53 7.26 -7.45
CA GLU A 90 -0.35 8.05 -8.32
C GLU A 90 -1.13 7.16 -9.30
N ARG A 91 -0.50 6.12 -9.83
CA ARG A 91 -1.14 5.19 -10.77
C ARG A 91 -2.20 4.31 -10.10
N LEU A 92 -1.97 3.84 -8.87
CA LEU A 92 -2.81 2.84 -8.20
C LEU A 92 -3.74 3.43 -7.13
N ARG A 93 -3.59 4.70 -6.76
CA ARG A 93 -4.37 5.32 -5.69
C ARG A 93 -5.89 5.19 -5.91
N GLN A 94 -6.35 5.41 -7.14
CA GLN A 94 -7.77 5.29 -7.47
C GLN A 94 -8.27 3.84 -7.36
N SER A 95 -7.43 2.85 -7.62
CA SER A 95 -7.78 1.44 -7.47
C SER A 95 -8.08 1.08 -6.00
N VAL A 96 -7.43 1.75 -5.04
CA VAL A 96 -7.75 1.58 -3.61
C VAL A 96 -9.19 1.96 -3.31
N ASP A 97 -9.67 3.07 -3.83
CA ASP A 97 -11.07 3.50 -3.63
C ASP A 97 -12.05 2.55 -4.33
N SER A 98 -11.69 2.07 -5.51
CA SER A 98 -12.50 1.06 -6.21
C SER A 98 -12.56 -0.27 -5.46
N CYS A 99 -11.48 -0.64 -4.78
CA CYS A 99 -11.39 -1.84 -3.94
C CYS A 99 -12.33 -1.77 -2.73
N ALA A 100 -12.62 -0.57 -2.23
CA ALA A 100 -13.51 -0.35 -1.09
C ALA A 100 -14.91 -0.98 -1.25
N GLY A 101 -15.43 -1.03 -2.47
CA GLY A 101 -16.71 -1.68 -2.78
C GLY A 101 -16.75 -3.17 -2.45
N SER A 102 -15.61 -3.83 -2.27
CA SER A 102 -15.53 -5.26 -1.95
C SER A 102 -15.67 -5.55 -0.44
N TYR A 103 -15.33 -4.59 0.42
CA TYR A 103 -15.35 -4.80 1.87
C TYR A 103 -16.17 -3.77 2.66
N ALA A 104 -16.54 -2.65 2.07
CA ALA A 104 -17.44 -1.68 2.67
C ALA A 104 -18.86 -1.93 2.18
N THR A 105 -19.72 -2.43 3.06
CA THR A 105 -21.13 -2.71 2.73
C THR A 105 -21.91 -1.42 2.44
N ASP A 106 -21.50 -0.32 3.08
CA ASP A 106 -22.01 1.02 2.84
C ASP A 106 -20.83 1.92 2.40
N PRO A 107 -20.86 2.46 1.18
CA PRO A 107 -19.80 3.36 0.70
C PRO A 107 -19.56 4.57 1.61
N GLY A 108 -20.56 5.01 2.36
CA GLY A 108 -20.44 6.09 3.34
C GLY A 108 -19.61 5.73 4.57
N THR A 109 -19.33 4.45 4.79
CA THR A 109 -18.51 3.96 5.91
C THR A 109 -17.08 3.62 5.52
N PHE A 110 -16.72 3.76 4.25
CA PHE A 110 -15.34 3.61 3.82
C PHE A 110 -14.45 4.71 4.39
N GLU A 111 -13.35 4.30 4.98
CA GLU A 111 -12.35 5.21 5.53
C GLU A 111 -11.00 4.98 4.87
N SER A 112 -10.29 6.06 4.58
CA SER A 112 -8.90 6.00 4.16
C SER A 112 -8.10 7.17 4.69
N VAL A 113 -6.81 6.94 4.91
CA VAL A 113 -5.79 7.96 5.18
C VAL A 113 -4.59 7.67 4.30
N GLU A 114 -3.93 8.72 3.84
CA GLU A 114 -2.78 8.60 2.95
C GLU A 114 -1.64 9.52 3.33
N ALA A 115 -0.43 9.05 3.11
CA ALA A 115 0.80 9.82 3.11
C ALA A 115 1.72 9.12 2.08
N SER A 116 1.81 9.68 0.87
CA SER A 116 2.55 9.03 -0.21
C SER A 116 3.97 8.60 0.24
N PRO A 117 4.37 7.37 -0.06
CA PRO A 117 3.75 6.41 -0.98
C PRO A 117 2.79 5.40 -0.30
N PHE A 118 2.24 5.70 0.87
CA PHE A 118 1.41 4.78 1.66
C PHE A 118 -0.06 5.19 1.69
N VAL A 119 -0.94 4.18 1.73
CA VAL A 119 -2.38 4.34 1.99
C VAL A 119 -2.80 3.30 3.02
N VAL A 120 -3.62 3.70 3.99
CA VAL A 120 -4.33 2.77 4.88
C VAL A 120 -5.82 2.97 4.66
N ALA A 121 -6.54 1.91 4.36
CA ALA A 121 -7.97 1.93 4.10
C ALA A 121 -8.68 0.78 4.81
N GLY A 122 -10.00 0.89 4.97
CA GLY A 122 -10.80 -0.17 5.57
C GLY A 122 -12.25 0.23 5.80
N PRO A 123 -13.08 -0.70 6.30
CA PRO A 123 -14.43 -0.37 6.73
C PRO A 123 -14.38 0.54 7.94
N GLY A 124 -15.24 1.56 7.92
CA GLY A 124 -15.38 2.52 9.02
C GLY A 124 -16.79 2.48 9.62
N PRO A 125 -17.17 3.46 10.42
CA PRO A 125 -16.37 4.64 10.77
C PRO A 125 -15.24 4.32 11.75
N TRP A 126 -14.08 4.95 11.57
CA TRP A 126 -12.99 4.86 12.53
C TRP A 126 -13.14 5.91 13.63
N ALA A 127 -12.86 5.51 14.86
CA ALA A 127 -12.83 6.42 15.98
C ALA A 127 -11.76 7.52 15.78
N PRO A 128 -12.00 8.76 16.22
CA PRO A 128 -11.16 9.92 15.88
C PRO A 128 -9.69 9.78 16.28
N GLN A 129 -9.40 9.29 17.49
CA GLN A 129 -8.01 9.11 17.95
C GLN A 129 -7.31 7.97 17.22
N PHE A 130 -8.03 6.88 16.96
CA PHE A 130 -7.54 5.76 16.18
C PHE A 130 -7.14 6.21 14.76
N ARG A 131 -8.01 6.95 14.08
CA ARG A 131 -7.73 7.52 12.76
C ARG A 131 -6.52 8.47 12.77
N ALA A 132 -6.43 9.33 13.79
CA ALA A 132 -5.31 10.26 13.95
C ALA A 132 -3.99 9.52 14.16
N ALA A 133 -3.99 8.44 14.96
CA ALA A 133 -2.80 7.61 15.20
C ALA A 133 -2.32 6.92 13.91
N ILE A 134 -3.24 6.35 13.11
CA ILE A 134 -2.91 5.77 11.82
C ILE A 134 -2.27 6.81 10.90
N ARG A 135 -2.91 7.97 10.75
CA ARG A 135 -2.39 9.07 9.91
C ARG A 135 -0.98 9.48 10.34
N ALA A 136 -0.76 9.68 11.65
CA ALA A 136 0.54 10.09 12.17
C ALA A 136 1.62 9.03 11.89
N ALA A 137 1.31 7.75 12.04
CA ALA A 137 2.24 6.66 11.79
C ALA A 137 2.68 6.60 10.31
N ILE A 138 1.73 6.68 9.37
CA ILE A 138 2.09 6.63 7.94
C ILE A 138 2.78 7.91 7.46
N THR A 139 2.45 9.07 8.05
CA THR A 139 3.14 10.34 7.73
C THR A 139 4.61 10.29 8.19
N GLU A 140 4.88 9.76 9.37
CA GLU A 140 6.25 9.56 9.86
C GLU A 140 7.01 8.55 9.00
N ALA A 141 6.37 7.42 8.66
CA ALA A 141 6.96 6.42 7.78
C ALA A 141 7.30 6.98 6.39
N ALA A 142 6.44 7.82 5.82
CA ALA A 142 6.67 8.48 4.54
C ALA A 142 7.83 9.50 4.61
N GLY A 143 8.01 10.18 5.74
CA GLY A 143 9.10 11.14 5.95
C GLY A 143 10.45 10.48 6.24
N SER A 144 10.49 9.22 6.68
CA SER A 144 11.72 8.50 7.00
C SER A 144 12.33 7.74 5.82
N GLY A 145 11.67 7.73 4.67
CA GLY A 145 12.09 7.02 3.45
C GLY A 145 12.88 7.86 2.44
N GLY A 146 13.50 8.97 2.87
CA GLY A 146 14.31 9.84 2.05
C GLY A 146 15.81 9.53 2.15
#